data_2052269b3d1d559f2abef8a8c6eb2a3a
#
_entry.id   2052269b3d1d559f2abef8a8c6eb2a3a
#
_cell.length_a   1.000
_cell.length_b   1.000
_cell.length_c   1.000
_cell.angle_alpha   90.00
_cell.angle_beta   90.00
_cell.angle_gamma   90.00
#
_symmetry.space_group_name_H-M   'P 1'
#
loop_
_entity.id
_entity.type
_entity.pdbx_description
1 polymer ?
#
loop_
_entity_poly.entity_id
_entity_poly.type
_entity_poly.pdbx_seq_one_letter_code
_entity_poly.pdbx_strand_id
1 'polypeptide(L)'
;MTIATNRPDGWPRATTVGYVNDGLTIYFLCSPQSQKAANLARDSRVSLTIDHDVSDPMAITGLSMATEAQPVIDPSEVAKAMNLLGTRYPEYMSLPMPKPEEIAVYRVLPKVISILDYSKEFGHSDLVTV
;
A
#
# COMPACT_ATOMS: atom_id res chain seq x y z
N MET A 1 -5.44 -0.26 3.87
CA MET A 1 -4.32 0.70 3.68
C MET A 1 -4.80 1.83 2.78
N THR A 2 -4.48 3.06 3.14
CA THR A 2 -4.70 4.21 2.27
C THR A 2 -3.38 4.55 1.59
N ILE A 3 -3.43 4.71 0.28
CA ILE A 3 -2.25 5.01 -0.54
C ILE A 3 -2.50 6.29 -1.33
N ALA A 4 -1.52 7.19 -1.33
CA ALA A 4 -1.56 8.45 -2.07
C ALA A 4 -0.49 8.46 -3.15
N THR A 5 -0.93 8.67 -4.40
CA THR A 5 -0.08 8.79 -5.58
C THR A 5 -0.19 10.18 -6.17
N ASN A 6 0.84 10.64 -6.87
CA ASN A 6 0.89 11.99 -7.43
C ASN A 6 0.30 12.02 -8.84
N ARG A 7 -0.73 12.86 -9.02
CA ARG A 7 -1.33 13.14 -10.33
C ARG A 7 -0.38 14.00 -11.17
N PRO A 8 -0.56 14.02 -12.52
CA PRO A 8 0.24 14.90 -13.37
C PRO A 8 0.15 16.40 -13.04
N ASP A 9 -0.99 16.84 -12.46
CA ASP A 9 -1.21 18.23 -12.06
C ASP A 9 -0.60 18.56 -10.68
N GLY A 10 0.06 17.59 -10.04
CA GLY A 10 0.69 17.76 -8.74
C GLY A 10 -0.22 17.47 -7.54
N TRP A 11 -1.52 17.26 -7.75
CA TRP A 11 -2.41 16.90 -6.66
C TRP A 11 -2.20 15.44 -6.26
N PRO A 12 -2.01 15.15 -4.98
CA PRO A 12 -1.99 13.76 -4.51
C PRO A 12 -3.41 13.18 -4.55
N ARG A 13 -3.52 11.93 -4.97
CA ARG A 13 -4.78 11.19 -4.95
C ARG A 13 -4.68 10.05 -3.95
N ALA A 14 -5.55 10.07 -2.95
CA ALA A 14 -5.60 9.05 -1.89
C ALA A 14 -6.73 8.07 -2.16
N THR A 15 -6.44 6.78 -2.11
CA THR A 15 -7.43 5.71 -2.29
C THR A 15 -7.16 4.58 -1.31
N THR A 16 -8.19 3.78 -1.02
CA THR A 16 -8.07 2.60 -0.16
C THR A 16 -7.80 1.37 -1.01
N VAL A 17 -6.82 0.57 -0.59
CA VAL A 17 -6.49 -0.69 -1.25
C VAL A 17 -6.29 -1.80 -0.20
N GLY A 18 -6.56 -3.05 -0.61
CA GLY A 18 -6.09 -4.20 0.14
C GLY A 18 -4.59 -4.34 -0.01
N TYR A 19 -3.93 -4.91 0.98
CA TYR A 19 -2.49 -5.09 0.95
C TYR A 19 -2.07 -6.32 1.74
N VAL A 20 -0.86 -6.76 1.46
CA VAL A 20 -0.17 -7.78 2.23
C VAL A 20 1.30 -7.38 2.34
N ASN A 21 1.98 -7.88 3.35
CA ASN A 21 3.41 -7.61 3.48
C ASN A 21 4.19 -8.91 3.68
N ASP A 22 5.42 -8.87 3.24
CA ASP A 22 6.44 -9.87 3.53
C ASP A 22 7.64 -9.10 4.12
N GLY A 23 7.79 -9.17 5.44
CA GLY A 23 8.70 -8.26 6.13
C GLY A 23 8.27 -6.81 5.91
N LEU A 24 9.19 -5.98 5.46
CA LEU A 24 8.93 -4.57 5.16
C LEU A 24 8.44 -4.33 3.72
N THR A 25 8.46 -5.35 2.88
CA THR A 25 7.93 -5.23 1.52
C THR A 25 6.42 -5.37 1.52
N ILE A 26 5.73 -4.37 0.98
CA ILE A 26 4.27 -4.34 0.91
C ILE A 26 3.85 -4.60 -0.54
N TYR A 27 2.80 -5.39 -0.73
CA TYR A 27 2.23 -5.66 -2.05
C TYR A 27 0.77 -5.22 -2.10
N PHE A 28 0.38 -4.64 -3.22
CA PHE A 28 -1.02 -4.36 -3.53
C PHE A 28 -1.28 -4.57 -5.02
N LEU A 29 -2.56 -4.64 -5.36
CA LEU A 29 -3.02 -4.84 -6.74
C LEU A 29 -3.83 -3.63 -7.19
N CYS A 30 -3.76 -3.32 -8.48
CA CYS A 30 -4.69 -2.41 -9.11
C CYS A 30 -4.85 -2.78 -10.59
N SER A 31 -5.85 -2.19 -11.25
CA SER A 31 -5.98 -2.32 -12.69
C SER A 31 -4.82 -1.58 -13.37
N PRO A 32 -4.17 -2.16 -14.38
CA PRO A 32 -3.17 -1.44 -15.17
C PRO A 32 -3.74 -0.25 -15.93
N GLN A 33 -5.07 -0.16 -16.05
CA GLN A 33 -5.77 0.98 -16.68
C GLN A 33 -6.18 2.05 -15.67
N SER A 34 -5.89 1.87 -14.38
CA SER A 34 -6.29 2.82 -13.34
C SER A 34 -5.46 4.09 -13.38
N GLN A 35 -6.01 5.18 -12.83
CA GLN A 35 -5.26 6.42 -12.63
C GLN A 35 -4.06 6.19 -11.71
N LYS A 36 -4.18 5.30 -10.74
CA LYS A 36 -3.09 4.92 -9.84
C LYS A 36 -1.91 4.35 -10.61
N ALA A 37 -2.17 3.42 -11.53
CA ALA A 37 -1.11 2.83 -12.37
C ALA A 37 -0.46 3.89 -13.24
N ALA A 38 -1.23 4.80 -13.85
CA ALA A 38 -0.69 5.90 -14.65
C ALA A 38 0.16 6.85 -13.80
N ASN A 39 -0.30 7.18 -12.59
CA ASN A 39 0.46 8.03 -11.68
C ASN A 39 1.78 7.39 -11.29
N LEU A 40 1.78 6.09 -10.98
CA LEU A 40 2.98 5.35 -10.57
C LEU A 40 3.98 5.16 -11.69
N ALA A 41 3.52 5.05 -12.94
CA ALA A 41 4.41 4.97 -14.10
C ALA A 41 5.24 6.25 -14.26
N ARG A 42 4.70 7.39 -13.83
CA ARG A 42 5.34 8.69 -13.94
C ARG A 42 6.13 9.08 -12.69
N ASP A 43 5.61 8.73 -11.50
CA ASP A 43 6.21 9.09 -10.21
C ASP A 43 5.99 7.93 -9.24
N SER A 44 7.09 7.26 -8.88
CA SER A 44 7.05 6.08 -8.02
C SER A 44 6.89 6.40 -6.53
N ARG A 45 6.98 7.67 -6.15
CA ARG A 45 6.86 8.08 -4.74
C ARG A 45 5.42 7.96 -4.29
N VAL A 46 5.24 7.37 -3.12
CA VAL A 46 3.94 7.08 -2.53
C VAL A 46 3.98 7.39 -1.05
N SER A 47 2.96 8.07 -0.55
CA SER A 47 2.66 8.12 0.87
C SER A 47 1.55 7.14 1.18
N LEU A 48 1.64 6.47 2.32
CA LEU A 48 0.60 5.54 2.72
C LEU A 48 0.38 5.54 4.23
N THR A 49 -0.80 5.14 4.64
CA THR A 49 -1.12 4.89 6.04
C THR A 49 -1.74 3.52 6.21
N ILE A 50 -1.40 2.88 7.32
CA ILE A 50 -2.01 1.64 7.78
C ILE A 50 -2.52 1.90 9.19
N ASP A 51 -3.83 1.91 9.35
CA ASP A 51 -4.48 2.23 10.62
C ASP A 51 -5.83 1.52 10.70
N HIS A 52 -6.55 1.76 11.77
CA HIS A 52 -7.92 1.30 11.96
C HIS A 52 -8.72 2.39 12.66
N ASP A 53 -10.03 2.34 12.50
CA ASP A 53 -10.92 3.33 13.11
C ASP A 53 -10.97 3.14 14.63
N VAL A 54 -10.89 4.26 15.33
CA VAL A 54 -11.08 4.32 16.78
C VAL A 54 -11.98 5.50 17.10
N SER A 55 -12.81 5.37 18.14
CA SER A 55 -13.71 6.45 18.57
C SER A 55 -13.01 7.50 19.43
N ASP A 56 -11.95 7.11 20.14
CA ASP A 56 -11.18 7.99 21.00
C ASP A 56 -9.91 8.45 20.25
N PRO A 57 -9.74 9.76 19.97
CA PRO A 57 -8.53 10.25 19.31
C PRO A 57 -7.23 9.92 20.04
N MET A 58 -7.28 9.75 21.37
CA MET A 58 -6.10 9.38 22.15
C MET A 58 -5.73 7.89 22.02
N ALA A 59 -6.60 7.09 21.39
CA ALA A 59 -6.34 5.68 21.10
C ALA A 59 -5.81 5.45 19.68
N ILE A 60 -5.56 6.50 18.91
CA ILE A 60 -5.04 6.38 17.54
C ILE A 60 -3.67 5.73 17.56
N THR A 61 -3.55 4.64 16.83
CA THR A 61 -2.28 3.98 16.53
C THR A 61 -2.24 3.67 15.03
N GLY A 62 -1.05 3.62 14.45
CA GLY A 62 -0.92 3.29 13.04
C GLY A 62 0.46 3.61 12.51
N LEU A 63 0.59 3.42 11.21
CA LEU A 63 1.82 3.68 10.46
C LEU A 63 1.53 4.72 9.38
N SER A 64 2.46 5.66 9.23
CA SER A 64 2.48 6.58 8.10
C SER A 64 3.86 6.46 7.45
N MET A 65 3.91 6.28 6.13
CA MET A 65 5.16 5.94 5.46
C MET A 65 5.38 6.78 4.22
N ALA A 66 6.64 7.18 4.02
CA ALA A 66 7.15 7.61 2.72
C ALA A 66 7.76 6.38 2.04
N THR A 67 7.31 6.07 0.84
CA THR A 67 7.65 4.82 0.14
C THR A 67 7.90 5.04 -1.34
N GLU A 68 8.44 4.02 -1.99
CA GLU A 68 8.50 3.93 -3.45
C GLU A 68 7.79 2.66 -3.91
N ALA A 69 6.94 2.78 -4.91
CA ALA A 69 6.20 1.68 -5.50
C ALA A 69 6.75 1.33 -6.88
N GLN A 70 6.97 0.05 -7.12
CA GLN A 70 7.50 -0.47 -8.37
C GLN A 70 6.61 -1.59 -8.88
N PRO A 71 6.35 -1.68 -10.20
CA PRO A 71 5.64 -2.82 -10.75
C PRO A 71 6.47 -4.08 -10.57
N VAL A 72 5.79 -5.17 -10.20
CA VAL A 72 6.40 -6.50 -10.11
C VAL A 72 6.22 -7.18 -11.45
N ILE A 73 7.32 -7.51 -12.12
CA ILE A 73 7.32 -8.15 -13.44
C ILE A 73 7.86 -9.58 -13.41
N ASP A 74 8.64 -9.95 -12.40
CA ASP A 74 9.12 -11.33 -12.23
C ASP A 74 7.94 -12.26 -11.95
N PRO A 75 7.68 -13.28 -12.78
CA PRO A 75 6.56 -14.19 -12.57
C PRO A 75 6.56 -14.89 -11.21
N SER A 76 7.73 -15.21 -10.66
CA SER A 76 7.82 -15.87 -9.35
C SER A 76 7.43 -14.92 -8.22
N GLU A 77 7.78 -13.65 -8.31
CA GLU A 77 7.38 -12.64 -7.32
C GLU A 77 5.89 -12.30 -7.45
N VAL A 78 5.37 -12.23 -8.67
CA VAL A 78 3.91 -12.07 -8.90
C VAL A 78 3.16 -13.21 -8.24
N ALA A 79 3.58 -14.45 -8.45
CA ALA A 79 2.94 -15.62 -7.85
C ALA A 79 3.00 -15.57 -6.32
N LYS A 80 4.12 -15.16 -5.74
CA LYS A 80 4.27 -14.99 -4.30
C LYS A 80 3.30 -13.95 -3.75
N ALA A 81 3.23 -12.77 -4.38
CA ALA A 81 2.34 -11.70 -3.97
C ALA A 81 0.86 -12.14 -4.06
N MET A 82 0.48 -12.79 -5.15
CA MET A 82 -0.88 -13.28 -5.34
C MET A 82 -1.25 -14.33 -4.30
N ASN A 83 -0.33 -15.23 -3.95
CA ASN A 83 -0.55 -16.24 -2.92
C ASN A 83 -0.73 -15.61 -1.54
N LEU A 84 0.09 -14.63 -1.19
CA LEU A 84 -0.01 -13.91 0.09
C LEU A 84 -1.33 -13.13 0.18
N LEU A 85 -1.72 -12.46 -0.91
CA LEU A 85 -2.99 -11.73 -0.96
C LEU A 85 -4.20 -12.66 -0.87
N GLY A 86 -4.15 -13.81 -1.54
CA GLY A 86 -5.20 -14.82 -1.48
C GLY A 86 -5.36 -15.43 -0.09
N THR A 87 -4.26 -15.59 0.66
CA THR A 87 -4.29 -16.08 2.04
C THR A 87 -4.92 -15.04 2.97
N ARG A 88 -4.56 -13.77 2.80
CA ARG A 88 -5.11 -12.68 3.63
C ARG A 88 -6.55 -12.36 3.29
N TYR A 89 -6.90 -12.42 2.00
CA TYR A 89 -8.24 -12.11 1.49
C TYR A 89 -8.79 -13.34 0.76
N PRO A 90 -9.31 -14.34 1.49
CA PRO A 90 -9.81 -15.57 0.85
C PRO A 90 -10.91 -15.32 -0.18
N GLU A 91 -11.60 -14.18 -0.10
CA GLU A 91 -12.61 -13.76 -1.05
C GLU A 91 -12.06 -13.65 -2.48
N TYR A 92 -10.78 -13.33 -2.63
CA TYR A 92 -10.13 -13.30 -3.95
C TYR A 92 -10.06 -14.67 -4.60
N MET A 93 -10.02 -15.74 -3.80
CA MET A 93 -9.94 -17.11 -4.31
C MET A 93 -11.25 -17.59 -4.91
N SER A 94 -12.37 -16.95 -4.58
CA SER A 94 -13.70 -17.26 -5.14
C SER A 94 -13.98 -16.52 -6.45
N LEU A 95 -13.14 -15.55 -6.80
CA LEU A 95 -13.27 -14.80 -8.05
C LEU A 95 -12.58 -15.56 -9.19
N PRO A 96 -13.02 -15.36 -10.45
CA PRO A 96 -12.29 -15.90 -11.59
C PRO A 96 -10.85 -15.39 -11.58
N MET A 97 -9.91 -16.27 -11.97
CA MET A 97 -8.50 -15.87 -12.06
C MET A 97 -8.37 -14.71 -13.05
N PRO A 98 -7.86 -13.54 -12.64
CA PRO A 98 -7.70 -12.42 -13.55
C PRO A 98 -6.61 -12.74 -14.59
N LYS A 99 -6.80 -12.25 -15.80
CA LYS A 99 -5.78 -12.33 -16.83
C LYS A 99 -4.62 -11.39 -16.48
N PRO A 100 -3.38 -11.69 -16.92
CA PRO A 100 -2.24 -10.81 -16.65
C PRO A 100 -2.44 -9.36 -17.06
N GLU A 101 -3.20 -9.12 -18.14
CA GLU A 101 -3.50 -7.77 -18.63
C GLU A 101 -4.58 -7.04 -17.80
N GLU A 102 -5.25 -7.73 -16.90
CA GLU A 102 -6.32 -7.17 -16.07
C GLU A 102 -5.81 -6.71 -14.69
N ILE A 103 -4.60 -7.09 -14.31
CA ILE A 103 -4.10 -6.87 -12.98
C ILE A 103 -2.63 -6.44 -13.02
N ALA A 104 -2.31 -5.43 -12.21
CA ALA A 104 -0.94 -5.00 -11.96
C ALA A 104 -0.61 -5.21 -10.49
N VAL A 105 0.52 -5.85 -10.23
CA VAL A 105 1.05 -6.07 -8.88
C VAL A 105 2.15 -5.03 -8.64
N TYR A 106 2.08 -4.37 -7.50
CA TYR A 106 3.09 -3.39 -7.09
C TYR A 106 3.78 -3.84 -5.81
N ARG A 107 5.10 -3.68 -5.81
CA ARG A 107 5.95 -3.81 -4.63
C ARG A 107 6.20 -2.41 -4.07
N VAL A 108 5.92 -2.22 -2.80
CA VAL A 108 6.08 -0.93 -2.12
C VAL A 108 7.17 -1.07 -1.07
N LEU A 109 8.20 -0.24 -1.18
CA LEU A 109 9.38 -0.28 -0.31
C LEU A 109 9.39 0.96 0.58
N PRO A 110 9.22 0.81 1.90
CA PRO A 110 9.29 1.94 2.82
C PRO A 110 10.69 2.55 2.86
N LYS A 111 10.74 3.87 2.96
CA LYS A 111 11.97 4.64 3.17
C LYS A 111 12.00 5.26 4.55
N VAL A 112 10.88 5.84 4.98
CA VAL A 112 10.70 6.41 6.31
C VAL A 112 9.35 5.93 6.85
N ILE A 113 9.35 5.45 8.08
CA ILE A 113 8.14 4.97 8.75
C ILE A 113 7.93 5.82 10.01
N SER A 114 6.75 6.44 10.12
CA SER A 114 6.29 7.09 11.34
C SER A 114 5.35 6.13 12.06
N ILE A 115 5.71 5.78 13.28
CA ILE A 115 4.90 4.91 14.14
C ILE A 115 4.08 5.81 15.04
N LEU A 116 2.76 5.87 14.81
CA LEU A 116 1.84 6.73 15.53
C LEU A 116 1.30 5.99 16.75
N ASP A 117 1.37 6.62 17.90
CA ASP A 117 0.77 6.09 19.14
C ASP A 117 0.36 7.26 20.04
N TYR A 118 -0.88 7.69 19.90
CA TYR A 118 -1.41 8.83 20.63
C TYR A 118 -1.76 8.50 22.09
N SER A 119 -1.71 7.21 22.47
CA SER A 119 -1.86 6.82 23.87
C SER A 119 -0.64 7.21 24.72
N LYS A 120 0.53 7.39 24.10
CA LYS A 120 1.74 7.88 24.77
C LYS A 120 1.67 9.38 25.01
N GLU A 121 1.19 10.12 24.00
CA GLU A 121 1.00 11.57 24.04
C GLU A 121 0.19 11.95 22.82
N PHE A 122 -0.66 12.96 22.90
CA PHE A 122 -1.43 13.42 21.73
C PHE A 122 -0.48 13.82 20.60
N GLY A 123 -0.67 13.21 19.45
CA GLY A 123 0.17 13.45 18.27
C GLY A 123 1.54 12.75 18.32
N HIS A 124 1.78 11.85 19.28
CA HIS A 124 3.07 11.17 19.38
C HIS A 124 3.37 10.29 18.15
N SER A 125 4.58 10.44 17.63
CA SER A 125 5.10 9.53 16.60
C SER A 125 6.59 9.30 16.79
N ASP A 126 7.02 8.08 16.49
CA ASP A 126 8.43 7.71 16.42
C ASP A 126 8.82 7.50 14.97
N LEU A 127 9.95 8.07 14.56
CA LEU A 127 10.44 7.98 13.18
C LEU A 127 11.50 6.88 13.06
N VAL A 128 11.33 6.06 12.03
CA VAL A 128 12.31 5.01 11.69
C VAL A 128 12.71 5.22 10.23
N THR A 129 14.01 5.35 9.98
CA THR A 129 14.56 5.38 8.62
C THR A 129 14.98 3.97 8.24
N VAL A 130 14.50 3.53 7.10
CA VAL A 130 14.79 2.18 6.60
C VAL A 130 16.08 2.18 5.79
#